data_cc2739fa41c02b592a613300b4ae8aa8
#
_entry.id   cc2739fa41c02b592a613300b4ae8aa8
#
_cell.length_a   1.000
_cell.length_b   1.000
_cell.length_c   1.000
_cell.angle_alpha   90.00
_cell.angle_beta   90.00
_cell.angle_gamma   90.00
#
_symmetry.space_group_name_H-M   'P 1'
#
loop_
_entity.id
_entity.type
_entity.pdbx_description
1 polymer ?
#
loop_
_entity_poly.entity_id
_entity_poly.type
_entity_poly.pdbx_seq_one_letter_code
_entity_poly.pdbx_strand_id
1 'polypeptide(L)'
;MFTHWPPIFEMLTRVTGVDLLTAKVTPLRGGCIHQAFCVENRGMRFFLKLNTYDKAPILAAEFDALQQLGKTQTLTVPEPIAYGAGDGFACLVTKFLDLVVASALAHEALGRQLAMLHNRPRPHFGWHRDNAIGLTLQINDVNAEWKPFFREKRIGWQLELAR
;
A
#
# COMPACT_ATOMS: atom_id res chain seq x y z
N MET A 1 -12.57 13.59 -15.31
CA MET A 1 -12.30 14.24 -14.00
C MET A 1 -12.98 13.38 -12.95
N PHE A 2 -12.27 12.91 -11.95
CA PHE A 2 -12.84 12.05 -10.91
C PHE A 2 -13.87 12.84 -10.10
N THR A 3 -15.10 12.35 -9.96
CA THR A 3 -16.22 13.06 -9.32
C THR A 3 -16.54 12.53 -7.91
N HIS A 4 -15.70 11.62 -7.37
CA HIS A 4 -16.00 10.90 -6.12
C HIS A 4 -15.34 11.47 -4.86
N TRP A 5 -14.97 12.76 -4.86
CA TRP A 5 -14.33 13.39 -3.70
C TRP A 5 -15.19 13.42 -2.43
N PRO A 6 -16.50 13.73 -2.49
CA PRO A 6 -17.33 13.81 -1.28
C PRO A 6 -17.32 12.53 -0.44
N PRO A 7 -17.57 11.32 -0.98
CA PRO A 7 -17.51 10.09 -0.20
C PRO A 7 -16.13 9.81 0.43
N ILE A 8 -15.05 10.17 -0.29
CA ILE A 8 -13.67 10.02 0.21
C ILE A 8 -13.44 10.97 1.39
N PHE A 9 -13.86 12.22 1.26
CA PHE A 9 -13.71 13.22 2.34
C PHE A 9 -14.54 12.89 3.57
N GLU A 10 -15.77 12.43 3.39
CA GLU A 10 -16.62 11.96 4.48
C GLU A 10 -15.99 10.79 5.25
N MET A 11 -15.48 9.80 4.51
CA MET A 11 -14.75 8.67 5.09
C MET A 11 -13.53 9.16 5.89
N LEU A 12 -12.70 10.01 5.30
CA LEU A 12 -11.50 10.53 5.94
C LEU A 12 -11.83 11.39 7.16
N THR A 13 -12.83 12.27 7.07
CA THR A 13 -13.30 13.09 8.20
C THR A 13 -13.72 12.19 9.37
N ARG A 14 -14.46 11.11 9.09
CA ARG A 14 -14.89 10.14 10.10
C ARG A 14 -13.73 9.44 10.80
N VAL A 15 -12.71 9.03 10.02
CA VAL A 15 -11.55 8.26 10.55
C VAL A 15 -10.55 9.17 11.27
N THR A 16 -10.33 10.37 10.77
CA THR A 16 -9.29 11.27 11.28
C THR A 16 -9.80 12.30 12.29
N GLY A 17 -11.11 12.56 12.33
CA GLY A 17 -11.70 13.65 13.07
C GLY A 17 -11.42 15.05 12.49
N VAL A 18 -10.76 15.12 11.33
CA VAL A 18 -10.42 16.37 10.64
C VAL A 18 -11.45 16.62 9.56
N ASP A 19 -12.08 17.80 9.58
CA ASP A 19 -12.95 18.22 8.48
C ASP A 19 -12.15 18.36 7.19
N LEU A 20 -12.41 17.48 6.23
CA LEU A 20 -11.73 17.44 4.93
C LEU A 20 -12.64 17.86 3.77
N LEU A 21 -13.88 18.32 4.05
CA LEU A 21 -14.80 18.76 3.00
C LEU A 21 -14.28 19.95 2.21
N THR A 22 -13.43 20.76 2.83
CA THR A 22 -12.76 21.92 2.22
C THR A 22 -11.28 21.68 1.94
N ALA A 23 -10.84 20.42 1.90
CA ALA A 23 -9.45 20.08 1.71
C ALA A 23 -8.95 20.48 0.31
N LYS A 24 -7.71 20.95 0.26
CA LYS A 24 -6.99 21.15 -0.99
C LYS A 24 -6.51 19.80 -1.50
N VAL A 25 -6.81 19.49 -2.75
CA VAL A 25 -6.34 18.28 -3.44
C VAL A 25 -5.33 18.67 -4.49
N THR A 26 -4.13 18.12 -4.37
CA THR A 26 -3.04 18.37 -5.31
C THR A 26 -2.63 17.04 -5.95
N PRO A 27 -2.72 16.88 -7.29
CA PRO A 27 -2.21 15.69 -7.97
C PRO A 27 -0.71 15.53 -7.76
N LEU A 28 -0.27 14.31 -7.51
CA LEU A 28 1.14 13.95 -7.39
C LEU A 28 1.58 13.17 -8.63
N ARG A 29 2.80 13.44 -9.08
CA ARG A 29 3.42 12.71 -10.19
C ARG A 29 4.07 11.44 -9.67
N GLY A 30 4.10 10.41 -10.50
CA GLY A 30 4.71 9.11 -10.20
C GLY A 30 3.67 8.01 -10.06
N GLY A 31 4.11 6.77 -10.32
CA GLY A 31 3.22 5.61 -10.39
C GLY A 31 2.51 5.48 -11.76
N CYS A 32 2.32 4.21 -12.19
CA CYS A 32 1.71 3.91 -13.49
C CYS A 32 0.33 3.26 -13.35
N ILE A 33 -0.09 2.90 -12.12
CA ILE A 33 -1.27 2.07 -11.89
C ILE A 33 -2.39 2.88 -11.22
N HIS A 34 -2.05 3.68 -10.22
CA HIS A 34 -3.00 4.45 -9.43
C HIS A 34 -2.76 5.95 -9.63
N GLN A 35 -3.85 6.72 -9.57
CA GLN A 35 -3.73 8.17 -9.43
C GLN A 35 -3.32 8.49 -7.99
N ALA A 36 -2.39 9.40 -7.83
CA ALA A 36 -1.88 9.82 -6.52
C ALA A 36 -2.18 11.28 -6.25
N PHE A 37 -2.55 11.58 -5.01
CA PHE A 37 -2.91 12.94 -4.58
C PHE A 37 -2.36 13.22 -3.19
N CYS A 38 -2.05 14.50 -2.94
CA CYS A 38 -1.94 15.06 -1.61
C CYS A 38 -3.28 15.71 -1.26
N VAL A 39 -3.87 15.29 -0.15
CA VAL A 39 -5.08 15.89 0.44
C VAL A 39 -4.66 16.66 1.68
N GLU A 40 -4.89 17.98 1.70
CA GLU A 40 -4.40 18.84 2.77
C GLU A 40 -5.53 19.72 3.33
N ASN A 41 -5.65 19.75 4.65
CA ASN A 41 -6.46 20.74 5.37
C ASN A 41 -5.85 21.06 6.73
N ARG A 42 -5.84 22.35 7.11
CA ARG A 42 -5.36 22.85 8.40
C ARG A 42 -3.97 22.33 8.80
N GLY A 43 -3.06 22.22 7.82
CA GLY A 43 -1.69 21.75 8.04
C GLY A 43 -1.55 20.22 8.14
N MET A 44 -2.65 19.46 8.12
CA MET A 44 -2.60 18.01 8.04
C MET A 44 -2.60 17.58 6.58
N ARG A 45 -1.68 16.66 6.25
CA ARG A 45 -1.51 16.16 4.88
C ARG A 45 -1.62 14.64 4.84
N PHE A 46 -2.38 14.17 3.86
CA PHE A 46 -2.57 12.75 3.58
C PHE A 46 -2.13 12.44 2.15
N PHE A 47 -1.54 11.29 1.97
CA PHE A 47 -1.27 10.72 0.65
C PHE A 47 -2.42 9.80 0.29
N LEU A 48 -3.04 10.01 -0.86
CA LEU A 48 -4.19 9.24 -1.34
C LEU A 48 -3.86 8.58 -2.67
N LYS A 49 -4.01 7.27 -2.74
CA LYS A 49 -4.08 6.50 -3.99
C LYS A 49 -5.54 6.26 -4.35
N LEU A 50 -5.86 6.48 -5.62
CA LEU A 50 -7.21 6.38 -6.15
C LEU A 50 -7.22 5.57 -7.45
N ASN A 51 -8.21 4.69 -7.59
CA ASN A 51 -8.43 3.92 -8.80
C ASN A 51 -9.91 3.55 -8.94
N THR A 52 -10.25 2.85 -10.01
CA THR A 52 -11.57 2.27 -10.23
C THR A 52 -11.83 1.10 -9.27
N TYR A 53 -13.09 0.79 -9.03
CA TYR A 53 -13.53 -0.22 -8.05
C TYR A 53 -12.93 -1.62 -8.30
N ASP A 54 -12.68 -2.00 -9.54
CA ASP A 54 -12.04 -3.28 -9.89
C ASP A 54 -10.61 -3.44 -9.34
N LYS A 55 -9.97 -2.35 -8.93
CA LYS A 55 -8.66 -2.36 -8.25
C LYS A 55 -8.76 -2.38 -6.72
N ALA A 56 -9.97 -2.45 -6.18
CA ALA A 56 -10.20 -2.53 -4.73
C ALA A 56 -9.39 -3.64 -4.04
N PRO A 57 -9.30 -4.88 -4.57
CA PRO A 57 -8.51 -5.95 -3.93
C PRO A 57 -7.02 -5.61 -3.80
N ILE A 58 -6.44 -4.91 -4.78
CA ILE A 58 -5.02 -4.50 -4.77
C ILE A 58 -4.78 -3.47 -3.65
N LEU A 59 -5.63 -2.45 -3.58
CA LEU A 59 -5.50 -1.40 -2.55
C LEU A 59 -5.80 -1.92 -1.15
N ALA A 60 -6.73 -2.86 -1.00
CA ALA A 60 -7.00 -3.54 0.27
C ALA A 60 -5.80 -4.38 0.74
N ALA A 61 -5.14 -5.08 -0.19
CA ALA A 61 -3.95 -5.85 0.13
C ALA A 61 -2.77 -4.93 0.52
N GLU A 62 -2.61 -3.79 -0.16
CA GLU A 62 -1.60 -2.80 0.21
C GLU A 62 -1.86 -2.18 1.59
N PHE A 63 -3.11 -1.83 1.90
CA PHE A 63 -3.49 -1.32 3.22
C PHE A 63 -3.09 -2.29 4.33
N ASP A 64 -3.45 -3.56 4.18
CA ASP A 64 -3.14 -4.61 5.15
C ASP A 64 -1.61 -4.87 5.25
N ALA A 65 -0.90 -4.88 4.13
CA ALA A 65 0.55 -5.01 4.11
C ALA A 65 1.24 -3.87 4.88
N LEU A 66 0.82 -2.63 4.69
CA LEU A 66 1.36 -1.48 5.41
C LEU A 66 1.09 -1.57 6.91
N GLN A 67 -0.10 -2.02 7.32
CA GLN A 67 -0.39 -2.27 8.73
C GLN A 67 0.53 -3.32 9.34
N GLN A 68 0.77 -4.43 8.64
CA GLN A 68 1.64 -5.50 9.13
C GLN A 68 3.11 -5.07 9.16
N LEU A 69 3.58 -4.38 8.14
CA LEU A 69 4.93 -3.83 8.11
C LEU A 69 5.16 -2.81 9.24
N GLY A 70 4.20 -1.91 9.46
CA GLY A 70 4.27 -0.93 10.56
C GLY A 70 4.39 -1.59 11.94
N LYS A 71 3.65 -2.68 12.18
CA LYS A 71 3.73 -3.46 13.43
C LYS A 71 5.12 -4.08 13.69
N THR A 72 5.93 -4.25 12.67
CA THR A 72 7.29 -4.80 12.84
C THR A 72 8.24 -3.82 13.51
N GLN A 73 8.00 -2.52 13.38
CA GLN A 73 8.85 -1.44 13.90
C GLN A 73 10.34 -1.58 13.47
N THR A 74 10.58 -2.20 12.32
CA THR A 74 11.93 -2.38 11.79
C THR A 74 12.35 -1.28 10.84
N LEU A 75 11.40 -0.80 10.01
CA LEU A 75 11.62 0.30 9.08
C LEU A 75 10.41 1.23 9.09
N THR A 76 10.63 2.48 8.69
CA THR A 76 9.53 3.43 8.50
C THR A 76 8.78 3.10 7.24
N VAL A 77 7.47 2.89 7.37
CA VAL A 77 6.52 2.76 6.25
C VAL A 77 5.45 3.84 6.35
N PRO A 78 4.79 4.21 5.25
CA PRO A 78 3.64 5.09 5.31
C PRO A 78 2.56 4.51 6.23
N GLU A 79 2.14 5.29 7.24
CA GLU A 79 1.08 4.88 8.17
C GLU A 79 -0.25 4.80 7.42
N PRO A 80 -0.89 3.61 7.32
CA PRO A 80 -2.19 3.48 6.67
C PRO A 80 -3.29 4.06 7.56
N ILE A 81 -4.04 5.02 7.03
CA ILE A 81 -5.10 5.74 7.74
C ILE A 81 -6.47 5.16 7.42
N ALA A 82 -6.77 4.98 6.13
CA ALA A 82 -8.05 4.48 5.67
C ALA A 82 -7.93 3.73 4.34
N TYR A 83 -8.85 2.82 4.14
CA TYR A 83 -9.16 2.19 2.87
C TYR A 83 -10.66 2.33 2.62
N GLY A 84 -11.04 2.64 1.41
CA GLY A 84 -12.44 2.75 0.99
C GLY A 84 -12.65 2.18 -0.41
N ALA A 85 -13.81 1.55 -0.61
CA ALA A 85 -14.24 1.06 -1.92
C ALA A 85 -15.76 1.11 -2.01
N GLY A 86 -16.27 1.60 -3.13
CA GLY A 86 -17.69 1.76 -3.41
C GLY A 86 -17.92 2.78 -4.52
N ASP A 87 -19.14 2.86 -5.04
CA ASP A 87 -19.56 3.89 -6.01
C ASP A 87 -18.62 4.06 -7.21
N GLY A 88 -18.04 2.95 -7.69
CA GLY A 88 -17.15 2.94 -8.87
C GLY A 88 -15.69 3.29 -8.57
N PHE A 89 -15.28 3.53 -7.31
CA PHE A 89 -13.92 3.83 -6.93
C PHE A 89 -13.36 2.90 -5.85
N ALA A 90 -12.04 2.89 -5.71
CA ALA A 90 -11.32 2.38 -4.56
C ALA A 90 -10.16 3.32 -4.21
N CYS A 91 -9.92 3.52 -2.92
CA CYS A 91 -8.84 4.38 -2.46
C CYS A 91 -8.11 3.80 -1.24
N LEU A 92 -6.84 4.15 -1.15
CA LEU A 92 -5.98 3.92 0.00
C LEU A 92 -5.41 5.26 0.46
N VAL A 93 -5.53 5.55 1.74
CA VAL A 93 -5.02 6.78 2.34
C VAL A 93 -3.97 6.44 3.38
N THR A 94 -2.83 7.12 3.29
CA THR A 94 -1.77 7.04 4.29
C THR A 94 -1.41 8.43 4.78
N LYS A 95 -0.67 8.48 5.90
CA LYS A 95 0.00 9.70 6.31
C LYS A 95 0.95 10.17 5.21
N PHE A 96 0.97 11.48 4.96
CA PHE A 96 1.90 12.05 3.98
C PHE A 96 3.33 12.04 4.52
N LEU A 97 4.27 11.61 3.70
CA LEU A 97 5.69 11.64 4.02
C LEU A 97 6.40 12.65 3.12
N ASP A 98 7.15 13.57 3.73
CA ASP A 98 8.05 14.45 3.00
C ASP A 98 9.31 13.69 2.61
N LEU A 99 9.40 13.32 1.35
CA LEU A 99 10.52 12.57 0.83
C LEU A 99 11.64 13.51 0.39
N VAL A 100 12.87 13.16 0.74
CA VAL A 100 14.09 13.86 0.34
C VAL A 100 15.04 12.90 -0.34
N VAL A 101 16.05 13.42 -1.04
CA VAL A 101 17.11 12.58 -1.62
C VAL A 101 17.85 11.86 -0.50
N ALA A 102 17.94 10.53 -0.61
CA ALA A 102 18.57 9.71 0.41
C ALA A 102 20.11 9.93 0.42
N SER A 103 20.67 10.08 1.61
CA SER A 103 22.12 10.09 1.83
C SER A 103 22.69 8.67 1.86
N ALA A 104 24.03 8.54 1.77
CA ALA A 104 24.70 7.24 1.95
C ALA A 104 24.37 6.59 3.30
N LEU A 105 24.29 7.38 4.36
CA LEU A 105 23.90 6.90 5.71
C LEU A 105 22.46 6.40 5.74
N ALA A 106 21.56 7.05 5.00
CA ALA A 106 20.17 6.60 4.90
C ALA A 106 20.06 5.25 4.17
N HIS A 107 20.83 5.04 3.10
CA HIS A 107 20.89 3.75 2.40
C HIS A 107 21.44 2.63 3.30
N GLU A 108 22.49 2.92 4.06
CA GLU A 108 23.06 1.94 5.00
C GLU A 108 22.06 1.60 6.12
N ALA A 109 21.37 2.61 6.68
CA ALA A 109 20.34 2.40 7.68
C ALA A 109 19.17 1.57 7.12
N LEU A 110 18.72 1.83 5.89
CA LEU A 110 17.69 1.04 5.21
C LEU A 110 18.12 -0.42 5.06
N GLY A 111 19.36 -0.67 4.64
CA GLY A 111 19.89 -2.04 4.52
C GLY A 111 19.85 -2.80 5.84
N ARG A 112 20.26 -2.18 6.95
CA ARG A 112 20.19 -2.78 8.29
C ARG A 112 18.74 -3.04 8.72
N GLN A 113 17.84 -2.08 8.52
CA GLN A 113 16.44 -2.20 8.88
C GLN A 113 15.73 -3.30 8.07
N LEU A 114 16.06 -3.42 6.78
CA LEU A 114 15.54 -4.48 5.93
C LEU A 114 16.04 -5.86 6.37
N ALA A 115 17.30 -5.99 6.75
CA ALA A 115 17.82 -7.22 7.32
C ALA A 115 17.11 -7.60 8.63
N MET A 116 16.81 -6.62 9.49
CA MET A 116 16.03 -6.86 10.72
C MET A 116 14.60 -7.33 10.40
N LEU A 117 13.97 -6.79 9.35
CA LEU A 117 12.66 -7.25 8.90
C LEU A 117 12.72 -8.70 8.40
N HIS A 118 13.70 -9.03 7.57
CA HIS A 118 13.86 -10.37 7.01
C HIS A 118 14.21 -11.43 8.07
N ASN A 119 14.85 -11.04 9.17
CA ASN A 119 15.15 -11.94 10.28
C ASN A 119 13.94 -12.21 11.20
N ARG A 120 12.77 -11.66 10.93
CA ARG A 120 11.58 -11.97 11.72
C ARG A 120 11.00 -13.31 11.27
N PRO A 121 11.06 -14.36 12.12
CA PRO A 121 10.54 -15.67 11.76
C PRO A 121 9.02 -15.63 11.63
N ARG A 122 8.52 -16.41 10.68
CA ARG A 122 7.09 -16.72 10.53
C ARG A 122 6.94 -18.24 10.44
N PRO A 123 5.81 -18.81 10.91
CA PRO A 123 5.60 -20.25 10.87
C PRO A 123 5.40 -20.80 9.46
N HIS A 124 5.04 -19.95 8.50
CA HIS A 124 4.72 -20.32 7.13
C HIS A 124 5.21 -19.29 6.13
N PHE A 125 5.41 -19.73 4.89
CA PHE A 125 5.61 -18.91 3.69
C PHE A 125 4.26 -18.64 3.05
N GLY A 126 4.14 -17.48 2.38
CA GLY A 126 2.87 -17.00 1.85
C GLY A 126 2.24 -15.92 2.71
N TRP A 127 0.98 -15.63 2.45
CA TRP A 127 0.24 -14.61 3.17
C TRP A 127 -1.25 -14.99 3.21
N HIS A 128 -2.02 -14.42 4.15
CA HIS A 128 -3.44 -14.75 4.35
C HIS A 128 -4.35 -14.24 3.21
N ARG A 129 -3.80 -13.50 2.26
CA ARG A 129 -4.50 -13.05 1.06
C ARG A 129 -3.54 -12.92 -0.13
N ASP A 130 -4.08 -12.98 -1.32
CA ASP A 130 -3.35 -12.62 -2.53
C ASP A 130 -3.13 -11.12 -2.62
N ASN A 131 -2.06 -10.73 -3.28
CA ASN A 131 -1.74 -9.35 -3.60
C ASN A 131 -1.37 -9.21 -5.08
N ALA A 132 -0.72 -8.14 -5.48
CA ALA A 132 -0.29 -7.95 -6.85
C ALA A 132 1.12 -7.37 -6.92
N ILE A 133 1.84 -7.70 -7.99
CA ILE A 133 3.05 -7.01 -8.44
C ILE A 133 2.67 -6.24 -9.69
N GLY A 134 2.57 -4.92 -9.56
CA GLY A 134 1.93 -4.13 -10.60
C GLY A 134 0.44 -4.48 -10.69
N LEU A 135 -0.02 -4.95 -11.85
CA LEU A 135 -1.37 -5.48 -12.07
C LEU A 135 -1.42 -7.01 -12.08
N THR A 136 -0.27 -7.65 -11.97
CA THR A 136 -0.18 -9.12 -11.99
C THR A 136 -0.51 -9.69 -10.63
N LEU A 137 -1.53 -10.54 -10.57
CA LEU A 137 -1.91 -11.26 -9.36
C LEU A 137 -0.74 -12.09 -8.85
N GLN A 138 -0.46 -12.02 -7.57
CA GLN A 138 0.51 -12.84 -6.88
C GLN A 138 -0.20 -13.73 -5.86
N ILE A 139 -0.19 -15.03 -6.14
CA ILE A 139 -0.83 -16.05 -5.31
C ILE A 139 0.00 -16.27 -4.05
N ASN A 140 -0.65 -16.26 -2.89
CA ASN A 140 0.00 -16.31 -1.59
C ASN A 140 -0.50 -17.46 -0.69
N ASP A 141 -1.06 -18.53 -1.28
CA ASP A 141 -1.44 -19.71 -0.50
C ASP A 141 -0.31 -20.13 0.44
N VAL A 142 -0.68 -20.38 1.68
CA VAL A 142 0.29 -20.69 2.74
C VAL A 142 0.94 -22.03 2.51
N ASN A 143 2.27 -22.12 2.71
CA ASN A 143 3.05 -23.34 2.64
C ASN A 143 4.05 -23.40 3.80
N ALA A 144 4.23 -24.59 4.37
CA ALA A 144 5.21 -24.81 5.45
C ALA A 144 6.66 -24.78 4.95
N GLU A 145 6.88 -25.03 3.67
CA GLU A 145 8.20 -25.16 3.08
C GLU A 145 8.46 -24.06 2.03
N TRP A 146 9.66 -23.44 2.12
CA TRP A 146 10.07 -22.39 1.18
C TRP A 146 10.21 -22.89 -0.26
N LYS A 147 10.86 -24.04 -0.47
CA LYS A 147 11.16 -24.53 -1.83
C LYS A 147 9.92 -24.77 -2.68
N PRO A 148 8.89 -25.52 -2.20
CA PRO A 148 7.63 -25.67 -2.91
C PRO A 148 6.90 -24.34 -3.11
N PHE A 149 6.82 -23.50 -2.06
CA PHE A 149 6.19 -22.21 -2.16
C PHE A 149 6.81 -21.33 -3.26
N PHE A 150 8.13 -21.19 -3.27
CA PHE A 150 8.83 -20.36 -4.25
C PHE A 150 8.71 -20.92 -5.67
N ARG A 151 8.90 -22.26 -5.82
CA ARG A 151 8.78 -22.92 -7.11
C ARG A 151 7.40 -22.73 -7.74
N GLU A 152 6.33 -22.94 -6.96
CA GLU A 152 4.96 -22.98 -7.49
C GLU A 152 4.31 -21.60 -7.52
N LYS A 153 4.40 -20.84 -6.41
CA LYS A 153 3.68 -19.58 -6.24
C LYS A 153 4.47 -18.35 -6.71
N ARG A 154 5.73 -18.51 -7.07
CA ARG A 154 6.56 -17.43 -7.62
C ARG A 154 7.01 -17.76 -9.03
N ILE A 155 7.87 -18.73 -9.23
CA ILE A 155 8.41 -19.07 -10.55
C ILE A 155 7.35 -19.72 -11.44
N GLY A 156 6.67 -20.77 -10.95
CA GLY A 156 5.66 -21.53 -11.72
C GLY A 156 4.53 -20.63 -12.20
N TRP A 157 3.98 -19.81 -11.31
CA TRP A 157 2.93 -18.85 -11.65
C TRP A 157 3.35 -17.87 -12.76
N GLN A 158 4.56 -17.31 -12.70
CA GLN A 158 5.04 -16.39 -13.73
C GLN A 158 5.26 -17.10 -15.08
N LEU A 159 5.71 -18.35 -15.06
CA LEU A 159 5.86 -19.16 -16.27
C LEU A 159 4.51 -19.52 -16.92
N GLU A 160 3.48 -19.74 -16.11
CA GLU A 160 2.12 -19.96 -16.62
C GLU A 160 1.55 -18.69 -17.29
N LEU A 161 1.76 -17.53 -16.68
CA LEU A 161 1.32 -16.26 -17.25
C LEU A 161 2.07 -15.86 -18.54
N ALA A 162 3.26 -16.40 -18.76
CA ALA A 162 4.09 -16.12 -19.93
C ALA A 162 3.80 -17.03 -21.15
N ARG A 163 2.94 -18.03 -21.01
CA ARG A 163 2.50 -18.95 -22.09
C ARG A 163 1.34 -18.41 -22.88
#